data_6bfdcbd608db38fc8977c0f843d77963
#
_entry.id   6bfdcbd608db38fc8977c0f843d77963
#
_cell.length_a   1.000
_cell.length_b   1.000
_cell.length_c   1.000
_cell.angle_alpha   90.00
_cell.angle_beta   90.00
_cell.angle_gamma   90.00
#
_symmetry.space_group_name_H-M   'P 1'
#
loop_
_entity.id
_entity.type
_entity.pdbx_description
1 polymer ?
#
loop_
_entity_poly.entity_id
_entity_poly.type
_entity_poly.pdbx_seq_one_letter_code
_entity_poly.pdbx_strand_id
1 'polypeptide(L)'
;MTEWTSEELKDFADVEALQKRPYEDDGKTFEQDIPTWTVPAGGKLYVRGAKGGNTKWVAFGTKNGGQVAVNGKKYEVDYELVTGPAEIEAVTAAFKNKYPAGPILTMMTGKVAESATVKLVKR
;
A
#
# COMPACT_ATOMS: atom_id res chain seq x y z
N MET A 1 20.05 0.63 6.56
CA MET A 1 18.74 0.11 6.94
C MET A 1 17.67 0.94 6.27
N THR A 2 16.74 0.28 5.63
CA THR A 2 15.74 0.95 4.82
C THR A 2 14.33 0.86 5.44
N GLU A 3 14.28 0.86 6.76
CA GLU A 3 13.00 0.86 7.47
C GLU A 3 12.40 2.27 7.49
N TRP A 4 11.06 2.31 7.53
CA TRP A 4 10.36 3.57 7.71
C TRP A 4 10.63 4.13 9.10
N THR A 5 10.90 5.43 9.17
CA THR A 5 10.99 6.11 10.47
C THR A 5 9.61 6.38 11.02
N SER A 6 9.52 6.64 12.32
CA SER A 6 8.24 7.00 12.96
C SER A 6 7.64 8.26 12.35
N GLU A 7 8.47 9.23 11.99
CA GLU A 7 8.02 10.47 11.36
C GLU A 7 7.46 10.23 9.97
N GLU A 8 8.12 9.38 9.18
CA GLU A 8 7.64 9.01 7.85
C GLU A 8 6.29 8.29 7.94
N LEU A 9 6.18 7.33 8.85
CA LEU A 9 4.92 6.60 9.06
C LEU A 9 3.79 7.52 9.51
N LYS A 10 4.11 8.54 10.30
CA LYS A 10 3.12 9.52 10.71
C LYS A 10 2.57 10.32 9.52
N ASP A 11 3.43 10.68 8.57
CA ASP A 11 2.98 11.37 7.35
C ASP A 11 1.93 10.51 6.62
N PHE A 12 2.19 9.21 6.48
CA PHE A 12 1.25 8.30 5.84
C PHE A 12 -0.02 8.06 6.66
N ALA A 13 0.11 8.07 8.00
CA ALA A 13 -1.05 7.89 8.87
C ALA A 13 -2.01 9.08 8.80
N ASP A 14 -1.47 10.28 8.58
CA ASP A 14 -2.24 11.52 8.63
C ASP A 14 -2.92 11.88 7.32
N VAL A 15 -2.51 11.28 6.20
CA VAL A 15 -3.14 11.56 4.90
C VAL A 15 -4.23 10.54 4.60
N GLU A 16 -5.21 10.94 3.80
CA GLU A 16 -6.24 10.01 3.33
C GLU A 16 -5.67 8.99 2.37
N ALA A 17 -4.74 9.40 1.50
CA ALA A 17 -4.19 8.54 0.46
C ALA A 17 -2.76 8.96 0.10
N LEU A 18 -1.97 7.98 -0.34
CA LEU A 18 -0.69 8.23 -0.99
C LEU A 18 -0.87 8.13 -2.50
N GLN A 19 0.10 8.66 -3.27
CA GLN A 19 0.18 8.39 -4.70
C GLN A 19 0.91 7.07 -4.90
N LYS A 20 0.26 6.13 -5.56
CA LYS A 20 0.79 4.79 -5.81
C LYS A 20 1.26 4.70 -7.25
N ARG A 21 2.56 4.41 -7.44
CA ARG A 21 3.23 4.45 -8.74
C ARG A 21 4.10 3.22 -8.97
N PRO A 22 3.51 2.06 -9.27
CA PRO A 22 4.32 0.88 -9.61
C PRO A 22 5.00 1.09 -10.97
N TYR A 23 6.21 0.57 -11.12
CA TYR A 23 6.95 0.68 -12.37
C TYR A 23 6.55 -0.39 -13.38
N GLU A 24 6.49 0.00 -14.63
CA GLU A 24 6.48 -0.95 -15.74
C GLU A 24 7.87 -1.60 -15.90
N ASP A 25 8.00 -2.53 -16.83
CA ASP A 25 9.22 -3.34 -16.97
C ASP A 25 10.48 -2.53 -17.31
N ASP A 26 10.33 -1.30 -17.81
CA ASP A 26 11.46 -0.40 -18.06
C ASP A 26 12.05 0.20 -16.77
N GLY A 27 11.40 0.04 -15.64
CA GLY A 27 11.84 0.58 -14.37
C GLY A 27 11.75 2.09 -14.26
N LYS A 28 11.05 2.74 -15.17
CA LYS A 28 10.95 4.22 -15.26
C LYS A 28 9.51 4.70 -15.42
N THR A 29 8.74 4.04 -16.28
CA THR A 29 7.35 4.42 -16.55
C THR A 29 6.47 3.91 -15.44
N PHE A 30 5.57 4.76 -14.95
CA PHE A 30 4.59 4.34 -13.95
C PHE A 30 3.44 3.63 -14.65
N GLU A 31 3.10 2.43 -14.19
CA GLU A 31 1.93 1.70 -14.68
C GLU A 31 0.66 2.46 -14.33
N GLN A 32 0.67 3.09 -13.16
CA GLN A 32 -0.40 3.98 -12.74
C GLN A 32 0.16 5.01 -11.75
N ASP A 33 -0.57 6.11 -11.56
CA ASP A 33 -0.23 7.15 -10.60
C ASP A 33 -1.55 7.62 -9.98
N ILE A 34 -2.05 6.86 -9.01
CA ILE A 34 -3.38 7.10 -8.45
C ILE A 34 -3.36 7.18 -6.92
N PRO A 35 -4.27 7.98 -6.34
CA PRO A 35 -4.43 8.02 -4.89
C PRO A 35 -4.90 6.66 -4.39
N THR A 36 -4.29 6.19 -3.31
CA THR A 36 -4.58 4.87 -2.75
C THR A 36 -4.59 4.96 -1.23
N TRP A 37 -5.58 4.36 -0.61
CA TRP A 37 -5.64 4.28 0.84
C TRP A 37 -4.43 3.52 1.37
N THR A 38 -3.88 4.00 2.47
CA THR A 38 -2.68 3.44 3.07
C THR A 38 -2.77 3.45 4.58
N VAL A 39 -2.18 2.45 5.22
CA VAL A 39 -2.11 2.37 6.68
C VAL A 39 -0.73 1.90 7.12
N PRO A 40 -0.17 2.54 8.14
CA PRO A 40 0.93 1.95 8.89
C PRO A 40 0.38 0.90 9.85
N ALA A 41 1.13 -0.16 10.05
CA ALA A 41 0.84 -1.18 11.06
C ALA A 41 2.12 -1.87 11.46
N GLY A 42 2.38 -1.98 12.77
CA GLY A 42 3.55 -2.68 13.28
C GLY A 42 4.90 -2.15 12.77
N GLY A 43 4.99 -0.84 12.53
CA GLY A 43 6.21 -0.22 12.01
C GLY A 43 6.41 -0.38 10.52
N LYS A 44 5.42 -0.88 9.80
CA LYS A 44 5.46 -1.12 8.35
C LYS A 44 4.33 -0.38 7.67
N LEU A 45 4.42 -0.24 6.36
CA LEU A 45 3.46 0.51 5.56
C LEU A 45 2.76 -0.41 4.56
N TYR A 46 1.45 -0.24 4.42
CA TYR A 46 0.63 -1.12 3.58
C TYR A 46 -0.34 -0.35 2.70
N VAL A 47 -0.65 -0.96 1.56
CA VAL A 47 -1.76 -0.57 0.68
C VAL A 47 -2.57 -1.82 0.32
N ARG A 48 -3.78 -1.61 -0.18
CA ARG A 48 -4.62 -2.68 -0.71
C ARG A 48 -5.26 -2.26 -2.01
N GLY A 49 -5.54 -3.24 -2.88
CA GLY A 49 -6.28 -3.03 -4.10
C GLY A 49 -7.69 -3.60 -3.99
N ALA A 50 -8.71 -2.77 -4.24
CA ALA A 50 -10.11 -3.19 -4.14
C ALA A 50 -10.46 -4.33 -5.09
N LYS A 51 -9.75 -4.45 -6.22
CA LYS A 51 -9.99 -5.48 -7.23
C LYS A 51 -9.22 -6.77 -6.99
N GLY A 52 -8.45 -6.85 -5.90
CA GLY A 52 -7.71 -8.04 -5.52
C GLY A 52 -6.31 -8.12 -6.10
N GLY A 53 -5.64 -9.24 -5.82
CA GLY A 53 -4.23 -9.43 -6.16
C GLY A 53 -3.95 -9.74 -7.63
N ASN A 54 -4.97 -10.01 -8.43
CA ASN A 54 -4.80 -10.35 -9.84
C ASN A 54 -5.01 -9.12 -10.73
N THR A 55 -4.24 -8.07 -10.48
CA THR A 55 -4.31 -6.81 -11.21
C THR A 55 -2.93 -6.40 -11.69
N LYS A 56 -2.89 -5.48 -12.66
CA LYS A 56 -1.63 -5.02 -13.24
C LYS A 56 -0.72 -4.33 -12.23
N TRP A 57 -1.27 -3.50 -11.35
CA TRP A 57 -0.41 -2.78 -10.41
C TRP A 57 0.26 -3.72 -9.41
N VAL A 58 -0.43 -4.78 -9.00
CA VAL A 58 0.18 -5.79 -8.13
C VAL A 58 1.26 -6.55 -8.88
N ALA A 59 0.98 -6.97 -10.11
CA ALA A 59 1.94 -7.72 -10.92
C ALA A 59 3.20 -6.90 -11.21
N PHE A 60 3.05 -5.68 -11.69
CA PHE A 60 4.19 -4.82 -12.00
C PHE A 60 4.92 -4.35 -10.74
N GLY A 61 4.20 -3.97 -9.71
CA GLY A 61 4.80 -3.51 -8.46
C GLY A 61 5.61 -4.59 -7.77
N THR A 62 5.08 -5.80 -7.67
CA THR A 62 5.81 -6.91 -7.04
C THR A 62 7.02 -7.36 -7.85
N LYS A 63 6.98 -7.20 -9.16
CA LYS A 63 8.10 -7.53 -10.05
C LYS A 63 9.16 -6.43 -10.07
N ASN A 64 8.75 -5.18 -10.18
CA ASN A 64 9.63 -4.07 -10.52
C ASN A 64 9.81 -3.04 -9.40
N GLY A 65 9.02 -3.11 -8.34
CA GLY A 65 8.97 -2.05 -7.35
C GLY A 65 8.25 -0.82 -7.90
N GLY A 66 8.48 0.30 -7.26
CA GLY A 66 7.86 1.55 -7.71
C GLY A 66 8.17 2.69 -6.80
N GLN A 67 7.34 3.71 -6.90
CA GLN A 67 7.45 4.92 -6.09
C GLN A 67 6.14 5.11 -5.34
N VAL A 68 6.21 5.70 -4.17
CA VAL A 68 5.04 6.25 -3.49
C VAL A 68 5.35 7.70 -3.13
N ALA A 69 4.32 8.54 -3.11
CA ALA A 69 4.49 9.94 -2.77
C ALA A 69 3.46 10.37 -1.74
N VAL A 70 3.88 11.21 -0.82
CA VAL A 70 3.05 11.79 0.23
C VAL A 70 3.58 13.19 0.58
N ASN A 71 2.68 14.16 0.63
CA ASN A 71 3.05 15.53 1.04
C ASN A 71 4.24 16.10 0.27
N GLY A 72 4.34 15.81 -1.02
CA GLY A 72 5.46 16.27 -1.85
C GLY A 72 6.74 15.47 -1.70
N LYS A 73 6.78 14.49 -0.83
CA LYS A 73 7.92 13.60 -0.65
C LYS A 73 7.73 12.34 -1.47
N LYS A 74 8.81 11.85 -2.07
CA LYS A 74 8.80 10.66 -2.93
C LYS A 74 9.74 9.62 -2.35
N TYR A 75 9.31 8.36 -2.38
CA TYR A 75 10.13 7.25 -1.89
C TYR A 75 10.14 6.11 -2.90
N GLU A 76 11.33 5.59 -3.18
CA GLU A 76 11.49 4.36 -3.95
C GLU A 76 11.22 3.19 -3.02
N VAL A 77 10.35 2.27 -3.44
CA VAL A 77 9.91 1.16 -2.59
C VAL A 77 9.83 -0.14 -3.37
N ASP A 78 9.95 -1.24 -2.65
CA ASP A 78 9.54 -2.55 -3.14
C ASP A 78 8.09 -2.78 -2.74
N TYR A 79 7.35 -3.46 -3.60
CA TYR A 79 5.97 -3.87 -3.36
C TYR A 79 6.00 -5.37 -3.05
N GLU A 80 5.66 -5.76 -1.82
CA GLU A 80 5.69 -7.17 -1.41
C GLU A 80 4.29 -7.65 -1.07
N LEU A 81 3.83 -8.66 -1.78
CA LEU A 81 2.52 -9.24 -1.51
C LEU A 81 2.55 -9.95 -0.15
N VAL A 82 1.59 -9.60 0.71
CA VAL A 82 1.45 -10.18 2.03
C VAL A 82 0.54 -11.39 1.96
N THR A 83 1.02 -12.52 2.45
CA THR A 83 0.28 -13.78 2.40
C THR A 83 -0.02 -14.37 3.79
N GLY A 84 0.63 -13.86 4.84
CA GLY A 84 0.42 -14.35 6.20
C GLY A 84 -0.92 -13.90 6.78
N PRO A 85 -1.77 -14.83 7.27
CA PRO A 85 -3.10 -14.46 7.80
C PRO A 85 -3.06 -13.46 8.95
N ALA A 86 -2.10 -13.59 9.85
CA ALA A 86 -1.99 -12.68 11.00
C ALA A 86 -1.65 -11.25 10.55
N GLU A 87 -0.75 -11.13 9.58
CA GLU A 87 -0.38 -9.82 9.04
C GLU A 87 -1.54 -9.20 8.27
N ILE A 88 -2.24 -9.99 7.46
CA ILE A 88 -3.43 -9.54 6.73
C ILE A 88 -4.49 -9.02 7.71
N GLU A 89 -4.74 -9.75 8.79
CA GLU A 89 -5.71 -9.36 9.81
C GLU A 89 -5.32 -8.05 10.49
N ALA A 90 -4.05 -7.88 10.81
CA ALA A 90 -3.53 -6.65 11.41
C ALA A 90 -3.74 -5.44 10.49
N VAL A 91 -3.54 -5.62 9.19
CA VAL A 91 -3.77 -4.57 8.20
C VAL A 91 -5.26 -4.24 8.10
N THR A 92 -6.13 -5.25 8.12
CA THR A 92 -7.58 -5.04 8.13
C THR A 92 -7.99 -4.21 9.34
N ALA A 93 -7.47 -4.53 10.53
CA ALA A 93 -7.76 -3.76 11.74
C ALA A 93 -7.28 -2.31 11.62
N ALA A 94 -6.11 -2.10 11.01
CA ALA A 94 -5.57 -0.76 10.79
C ALA A 94 -6.46 0.06 9.86
N PHE A 95 -6.99 -0.54 8.79
CA PHE A 95 -7.94 0.13 7.91
C PHE A 95 -9.21 0.55 8.66
N LYS A 96 -9.76 -0.35 9.45
CA LYS A 96 -10.98 -0.05 10.23
C LYS A 96 -10.75 1.03 11.28
N ASN A 97 -9.53 1.14 11.79
CA ASN A 97 -9.17 2.15 12.78
C ASN A 97 -8.95 3.52 12.16
N LYS A 98 -8.45 3.58 10.94
CA LYS A 98 -8.12 4.84 10.28
C LYS A 98 -9.29 5.43 9.49
N TYR A 99 -10.04 4.62 8.77
CA TYR A 99 -11.03 5.08 7.81
C TYR A 99 -12.46 4.93 8.35
N PRO A 100 -13.37 5.84 7.97
CA PRO A 100 -14.75 5.78 8.46
C PRO A 100 -15.51 4.60 7.87
N ALA A 101 -16.48 4.10 8.62
CA ALA A 101 -17.36 3.05 8.15
C ALA A 101 -18.11 3.51 6.90
N GLY A 102 -18.30 2.61 5.94
CA GLY A 102 -19.00 2.90 4.70
C GLY A 102 -18.67 1.87 3.62
N PRO A 103 -19.25 2.02 2.42
CA PRO A 103 -19.06 1.06 1.34
C PRO A 103 -17.60 0.86 0.93
N ILE A 104 -16.79 1.94 0.93
CA ILE A 104 -15.39 1.85 0.54
C ILE A 104 -14.62 1.03 1.57
N LEU A 105 -14.81 1.30 2.86
CA LEU A 105 -14.14 0.52 3.91
C LEU A 105 -14.57 -0.94 3.87
N THR A 106 -15.85 -1.22 3.66
CA THR A 106 -16.34 -2.58 3.54
C THR A 106 -15.65 -3.32 2.39
N MET A 107 -15.48 -2.66 1.24
CA MET A 107 -14.77 -3.22 0.10
C MET A 107 -13.30 -3.47 0.41
N MET A 108 -12.64 -2.50 1.03
CA MET A 108 -11.20 -2.56 1.33
C MET A 108 -10.86 -3.55 2.45
N THR A 109 -11.82 -3.97 3.24
CA THR A 109 -11.64 -4.96 4.29
C THR A 109 -12.27 -6.31 3.96
N GLY A 110 -12.80 -6.46 2.74
CA GLY A 110 -13.35 -7.73 2.27
C GLY A 110 -12.28 -8.68 1.75
N LYS A 111 -12.67 -9.91 1.47
CA LYS A 111 -11.72 -10.97 1.07
C LYS A 111 -11.00 -10.68 -0.24
N VAL A 112 -11.66 -10.02 -1.18
CA VAL A 112 -11.03 -9.69 -2.47
C VAL A 112 -9.88 -8.71 -2.24
N ALA A 113 -10.12 -7.64 -1.49
CA ALA A 113 -9.08 -6.65 -1.18
C ALA A 113 -7.96 -7.26 -0.30
N GLU A 114 -8.30 -8.19 0.60
CA GLU A 114 -7.30 -8.90 1.39
C GLU A 114 -6.28 -9.63 0.53
N SER A 115 -6.69 -10.17 -0.61
CA SER A 115 -5.78 -10.85 -1.54
C SER A 115 -4.78 -9.91 -2.21
N ALA A 116 -5.01 -8.62 -2.12
CA ALA A 116 -4.10 -7.58 -2.64
C ALA A 116 -3.53 -6.74 -1.50
N THR A 117 -3.22 -7.35 -0.37
CA THR A 117 -2.50 -6.67 0.72
C THR A 117 -1.04 -6.61 0.34
N VAL A 118 -0.50 -5.41 0.21
CA VAL A 118 0.88 -5.18 -0.23
C VAL A 118 1.61 -4.34 0.81
N LYS A 119 2.78 -4.83 1.18
CA LYS A 119 3.69 -4.12 2.06
C LYS A 119 4.64 -3.28 1.21
N LEU A 120 4.80 -2.02 1.55
CA LEU A 120 5.70 -1.10 0.87
C LEU A 120 7.01 -1.03 1.67
N VAL A 121 8.08 -1.55 1.08
CA VAL A 121 9.39 -1.62 1.75
C VAL A 121 10.29 -0.55 1.14
N LYS A 122 10.74 0.38 1.97
CA LYS A 122 11.58 1.48 1.52
C LYS A 122 12.95 0.96 1.05
N ARG A 123 13.40 1.42 -0.11
CA ARG A 123 14.70 1.07 -0.66
C ARG A 123 15.82 1.92 -0.10
#